data_738f52d0adaf103ff9379d7781239a06
#
_entry.id   738f52d0adaf103ff9379d7781239a06
#
_cell.length_a   1.000
_cell.length_b   1.000
_cell.length_c   1.000
_cell.angle_alpha   90.00
_cell.angle_beta   90.00
_cell.angle_gamma   90.00
#
_symmetry.space_group_name_H-M   'P 1'
#
loop_
_entity.id
_entity.type
_entity.pdbx_description
1 polymer ?
#
loop_
_entity_poly.entity_id
_entity_poly.type
_entity_poly.pdbx_seq_one_letter_code
_entity_poly.pdbx_strand_id
1 'polypeptide(L)'
;MRAKKAAAVMLCAALTAAMVTGVSVSAKDKDELVLYTWDGMVPQEVLDDFEKETGTKVVYSNFDTDETMLEKLSQAKGGDYDVVIADDYIIESAVKEGLVQKLDKDTITNWGNINPLFQGQFYDPDDEYTVPYGAGIPLIVYDPDQVDIDIKGYKDLWDPSLEDSVAIIGAYRVICGITQLSMGESMNEDDVDVIARTGEKLQELAPNIRLIQDDNTQNALLNGEASVAFLYTSQVTQALKDNPDLKVVYPEEGLGFGILGTFIPSEAPNAEAANEFINYLLQPEVTAKCINSVGYYNTNKAADDLVDENLVVPDDVTKGESIENVSQEAEQEYNKIWTEFKAACD
;
A
#
# COMPACT_ATOMS: atom_id res chain seq x y z
N MET A 1 -7.75 28.30 -89.17
CA MET A 1 -8.32 29.66 -89.16
C MET A 1 -9.24 29.76 -87.92
N ARG A 2 -8.88 30.71 -87.09
CA ARG A 2 -9.70 31.50 -86.17
C ARG A 2 -10.67 30.73 -85.27
N ALA A 3 -10.35 30.51 -84.05
CA ALA A 3 -10.32 31.44 -82.90
C ALA A 3 -11.74 31.79 -82.43
N LYS A 4 -12.04 31.47 -81.24
CA LYS A 4 -12.40 32.52 -80.28
C LYS A 4 -12.46 31.93 -78.88
N LYS A 5 -11.61 32.50 -78.08
CA LYS A 5 -11.59 32.40 -76.66
C LYS A 5 -12.79 33.17 -76.09
N ALA A 6 -13.50 32.54 -75.18
CA ALA A 6 -14.32 33.26 -74.24
C ALA A 6 -13.98 32.72 -72.82
N ALA A 7 -13.26 33.53 -72.12
CA ALA A 7 -13.01 33.30 -70.70
C ALA A 7 -14.26 33.65 -69.91
N ALA A 8 -14.80 32.66 -69.25
CA ALA A 8 -15.79 32.89 -68.19
C ALA A 8 -15.03 32.72 -66.86
N VAL A 9 -14.81 33.86 -66.23
CA VAL A 9 -14.36 33.88 -64.81
C VAL A 9 -15.56 33.55 -63.96
N MET A 10 -15.65 32.25 -63.53
CA MET A 10 -16.54 31.91 -62.44
C MET A 10 -15.77 32.00 -61.14
N LEU A 11 -16.17 32.96 -60.35
CA LEU A 11 -15.78 33.18 -59.00
C LEU A 11 -16.35 32.04 -58.13
N CYS A 12 -15.62 30.93 -57.94
CA CYS A 12 -15.97 29.93 -56.96
C CYS A 12 -15.52 30.43 -55.59
N ALA A 13 -16.43 30.98 -54.82
CA ALA A 13 -16.28 31.14 -53.41
C ALA A 13 -16.22 29.73 -52.78
N ALA A 14 -15.04 29.19 -52.59
CA ALA A 14 -14.84 28.01 -51.80
C ALA A 14 -15.08 28.37 -50.33
N LEU A 15 -16.25 28.07 -49.80
CA LEU A 15 -16.46 27.95 -48.37
C LEU A 15 -15.62 26.76 -47.91
N THR A 16 -14.44 27.04 -47.39
CA THR A 16 -13.73 26.10 -46.52
C THR A 16 -14.49 26.02 -45.18
N ALA A 17 -15.46 25.11 -45.13
CA ALA A 17 -15.95 24.62 -43.85
C ALA A 17 -14.77 23.88 -43.20
N ALA A 18 -14.06 24.57 -42.31
CA ALA A 18 -13.21 23.95 -41.36
C ALA A 18 -14.07 23.01 -40.50
N MET A 19 -14.09 21.73 -40.83
CA MET A 19 -14.49 20.71 -39.88
C MET A 19 -13.49 20.78 -38.74
N VAL A 20 -13.80 21.56 -37.74
CA VAL A 20 -13.29 21.33 -36.41
C VAL A 20 -13.91 20.00 -36.02
N THR A 21 -13.13 18.92 -36.23
CA THR A 21 -13.37 17.67 -35.52
C THR A 21 -13.05 18.00 -34.07
N GLY A 22 -14.05 18.52 -33.37
CA GLY A 22 -14.03 18.51 -31.93
C GLY A 22 -13.87 17.04 -31.56
N VAL A 23 -12.70 16.72 -31.01
CA VAL A 23 -12.58 15.55 -30.17
C VAL A 23 -13.61 15.82 -29.07
N SER A 24 -14.78 15.23 -29.20
CA SER A 24 -15.69 15.12 -28.10
C SER A 24 -14.98 14.27 -27.08
N VAL A 25 -14.32 14.92 -26.12
CA VAL A 25 -14.09 14.28 -24.83
C VAL A 25 -15.50 13.86 -24.41
N SER A 26 -15.77 12.57 -24.50
CA SER A 26 -17.00 11.99 -24.01
C SER A 26 -17.08 12.44 -22.56
N ALA A 27 -18.03 13.29 -22.23
CA ALA A 27 -18.33 13.56 -20.84
C ALA A 27 -18.63 12.17 -20.26
N LYS A 28 -17.78 11.74 -19.31
CA LYS A 28 -17.97 10.48 -18.60
C LYS A 28 -19.39 10.50 -18.03
N ASP A 29 -20.08 9.39 -18.13
CA ASP A 29 -21.45 9.29 -17.60
C ASP A 29 -21.38 9.63 -16.10
N LYS A 30 -22.19 10.54 -15.60
CA LYS A 30 -22.20 10.92 -14.19
C LYS A 30 -22.60 9.75 -13.28
N ASP A 31 -23.11 8.70 -13.88
CA ASP A 31 -23.55 7.48 -13.23
C ASP A 31 -22.43 6.40 -13.20
N GLU A 32 -21.18 6.74 -13.55
CA GLU A 32 -20.02 5.85 -13.49
C GLU A 32 -18.88 6.46 -12.67
N LEU A 33 -18.26 5.64 -11.81
CA LEU A 33 -17.06 5.92 -11.03
C LEU A 33 -15.96 4.93 -11.43
N VAL A 34 -14.76 5.41 -11.76
CA VAL A 34 -13.63 4.53 -12.06
C VAL A 34 -12.73 4.39 -10.85
N LEU A 35 -12.71 3.17 -10.30
CA LEU A 35 -11.76 2.75 -9.26
C LEU A 35 -10.49 2.21 -9.93
N TYR A 36 -9.33 2.75 -9.57
CA TYR A 36 -8.04 2.38 -10.12
C TYR A 36 -7.12 1.83 -9.01
N THR A 37 -6.85 0.54 -9.03
CA THR A 37 -6.08 -0.18 -8.01
C THR A 37 -5.65 -1.56 -8.54
N TRP A 38 -4.94 -2.36 -7.73
CA TRP A 38 -4.63 -3.75 -8.07
C TRP A 38 -5.88 -4.61 -8.17
N ASP A 39 -5.78 -5.73 -8.85
CA ASP A 39 -6.88 -6.69 -8.96
C ASP A 39 -7.26 -7.26 -7.58
N GLY A 40 -8.57 -7.39 -7.34
CA GLY A 40 -9.10 -8.01 -6.14
C GLY A 40 -9.07 -7.17 -4.86
N MET A 41 -8.64 -5.90 -4.91
CA MET A 41 -8.59 -5.04 -3.72
C MET A 41 -9.97 -4.76 -3.13
N VAL A 42 -11.00 -4.63 -3.95
CA VAL A 42 -12.39 -4.46 -3.51
C VAL A 42 -13.24 -5.59 -4.08
N PRO A 43 -13.93 -6.39 -3.24
CA PRO A 43 -14.79 -7.47 -3.70
C PRO A 43 -15.91 -6.98 -4.61
N GLN A 44 -16.23 -7.75 -5.65
CA GLN A 44 -17.28 -7.38 -6.61
C GLN A 44 -18.63 -7.14 -5.92
N GLU A 45 -18.97 -7.91 -4.88
CA GLU A 45 -20.21 -7.71 -4.13
C GLU A 45 -20.31 -6.33 -3.46
N VAL A 46 -19.17 -5.76 -3.03
CA VAL A 46 -19.12 -4.42 -2.45
C VAL A 46 -19.41 -3.36 -3.52
N LEU A 47 -18.87 -3.56 -4.72
CA LEU A 47 -19.12 -2.66 -5.86
C LEU A 47 -20.58 -2.74 -6.32
N ASP A 48 -21.15 -3.95 -6.39
CA ASP A 48 -22.55 -4.17 -6.78
C ASP A 48 -23.52 -3.59 -5.73
N ASP A 49 -23.20 -3.70 -4.44
CA ASP A 49 -24.00 -3.12 -3.35
C ASP A 49 -23.95 -1.59 -3.39
N PHE A 50 -22.80 -0.97 -3.69
CA PHE A 50 -22.66 0.47 -3.86
C PHE A 50 -23.51 0.97 -5.05
N GLU A 51 -23.43 0.30 -6.21
CA GLU A 51 -24.24 0.65 -7.38
C GLU A 51 -25.73 0.57 -7.06
N LYS A 52 -26.16 -0.47 -6.35
CA LYS A 52 -27.55 -0.67 -5.97
C LYS A 52 -28.05 0.41 -4.99
N GLU A 53 -27.18 0.87 -4.07
CA GLU A 53 -27.51 1.88 -3.07
C GLU A 53 -27.58 3.29 -3.67
N THR A 54 -26.61 3.65 -4.51
CA THR A 54 -26.40 5.01 -5.01
C THR A 54 -26.87 5.22 -6.45
N GLY A 55 -26.96 4.15 -7.23
CA GLY A 55 -27.18 4.20 -8.68
C GLY A 55 -25.89 4.48 -9.47
N THR A 56 -24.74 4.65 -8.82
CA THR A 56 -23.45 4.90 -9.45
C THR A 56 -22.72 3.59 -9.66
N LYS A 57 -22.47 3.24 -10.93
CA LYS A 57 -21.72 2.04 -11.30
C LYS A 57 -20.23 2.23 -11.06
N VAL A 58 -19.58 1.29 -10.39
CA VAL A 58 -18.11 1.29 -10.25
C VAL A 58 -17.48 0.48 -11.38
N VAL A 59 -16.61 1.14 -12.14
CA VAL A 59 -15.81 0.52 -13.19
C VAL A 59 -14.43 0.26 -12.63
N TYR A 60 -14.03 -1.00 -12.55
CA TYR A 60 -12.74 -1.40 -12.03
C TYR A 60 -11.65 -1.30 -13.12
N SER A 61 -10.56 -0.60 -12.83
CA SER A 61 -9.38 -0.49 -13.67
C SER A 61 -8.14 -0.89 -12.88
N ASN A 62 -7.26 -1.68 -13.48
CA ASN A 62 -6.12 -2.24 -12.76
C ASN A 62 -4.80 -1.63 -13.21
N PHE A 63 -3.84 -1.63 -12.29
CA PHE A 63 -2.41 -1.46 -12.55
C PHE A 63 -1.65 -2.64 -11.94
N ASP A 64 -0.43 -2.86 -12.45
CA ASP A 64 0.45 -3.92 -11.94
C ASP A 64 1.41 -3.39 -10.89
N THR A 65 1.91 -2.15 -11.05
CA THR A 65 2.84 -1.49 -10.13
C THR A 65 2.44 -0.04 -9.86
N ASP A 66 2.78 0.44 -8.67
CA ASP A 66 2.54 1.83 -8.26
C ASP A 66 3.21 2.85 -9.17
N GLU A 67 4.42 2.54 -9.67
CA GLU A 67 5.14 3.43 -10.59
C GLU A 67 4.38 3.58 -11.91
N THR A 68 3.82 2.49 -12.43
CA THR A 68 2.97 2.53 -13.64
C THR A 68 1.69 3.32 -13.39
N MET A 69 1.11 3.20 -12.20
CA MET A 69 -0.05 3.98 -11.77
C MET A 69 0.29 5.46 -11.75
N LEU A 70 1.38 5.86 -11.08
CA LEU A 70 1.82 7.25 -10.97
C LEU A 70 2.13 7.87 -12.34
N GLU A 71 2.80 7.11 -13.23
CA GLU A 71 3.07 7.56 -14.60
C GLU A 71 1.76 7.89 -15.35
N LYS A 72 0.74 7.03 -15.25
CA LYS A 72 -0.56 7.26 -15.88
C LYS A 72 -1.29 8.46 -15.28
N LEU A 73 -1.27 8.60 -13.95
CA LEU A 73 -1.85 9.78 -13.30
C LEU A 73 -1.18 11.07 -13.77
N SER A 74 0.15 11.08 -13.92
CA SER A 74 0.92 12.24 -14.37
C SER A 74 0.52 12.70 -15.76
N GLN A 75 0.20 11.76 -16.68
CA GLN A 75 -0.16 12.07 -18.07
C GLN A 75 -1.44 12.91 -18.21
N ALA A 76 -2.48 12.62 -17.40
CA ALA A 76 -3.80 13.27 -17.46
C ALA A 76 -4.22 13.91 -16.12
N LYS A 77 -3.29 14.06 -15.17
CA LYS A 77 -3.58 14.45 -13.78
C LYS A 77 -4.71 13.63 -13.17
N GLY A 78 -4.79 12.37 -13.58
CA GLY A 78 -5.78 11.43 -13.14
C GLY A 78 -7.17 11.60 -13.73
N GLY A 79 -7.37 12.42 -14.77
CA GLY A 79 -8.67 12.69 -15.39
C GLY A 79 -9.40 11.49 -15.99
N ASP A 80 -8.80 10.31 -15.99
CA ASP A 80 -9.40 9.05 -16.40
C ASP A 80 -9.94 8.23 -15.22
N TYR A 81 -9.62 8.61 -13.97
CA TYR A 81 -9.92 7.86 -12.75
C TYR A 81 -10.60 8.75 -11.72
N ASP A 82 -11.44 8.15 -10.86
CA ASP A 82 -12.15 8.86 -9.82
C ASP A 82 -11.62 8.55 -8.41
N VAL A 83 -11.26 7.29 -8.16
CA VAL A 83 -10.67 6.84 -6.89
C VAL A 83 -9.47 5.96 -7.18
N VAL A 84 -8.41 6.14 -6.41
CA VAL A 84 -7.20 5.30 -6.45
C VAL A 84 -6.97 4.71 -5.06
N ILE A 85 -6.56 3.43 -5.01
CA ILE A 85 -5.99 2.81 -3.81
C ILE A 85 -4.57 2.41 -4.16
N ALA A 86 -3.58 2.89 -3.40
CA ALA A 86 -2.16 2.69 -3.66
C ALA A 86 -1.34 2.69 -2.36
N ASP A 87 -0.07 2.31 -2.45
CA ASP A 87 0.85 2.31 -1.31
C ASP A 87 1.24 3.73 -0.87
N ASP A 88 1.59 3.89 0.39
CA ASP A 88 1.91 5.15 1.06
C ASP A 88 3.08 5.90 0.42
N TYR A 89 4.19 5.22 0.06
CA TYR A 89 5.36 5.84 -0.56
C TYR A 89 5.05 6.46 -1.93
N ILE A 90 4.13 5.85 -2.70
CA ILE A 90 3.75 6.40 -4.00
C ILE A 90 2.70 7.49 -3.86
N ILE A 91 1.82 7.41 -2.84
CA ILE A 91 0.90 8.49 -2.48
C ILE A 91 1.69 9.76 -2.12
N GLU A 92 2.79 9.63 -1.36
CA GLU A 92 3.68 10.76 -1.05
C GLU A 92 4.13 11.47 -2.34
N SER A 93 4.56 10.70 -3.33
CA SER A 93 4.97 11.23 -4.63
C SER A 93 3.80 11.90 -5.36
N ALA A 94 2.62 11.27 -5.39
CA ALA A 94 1.43 11.83 -6.02
C ALA A 94 0.98 13.15 -5.38
N VAL A 95 1.04 13.27 -4.05
CA VAL A 95 0.73 14.51 -3.31
C VAL A 95 1.75 15.59 -3.63
N LYS A 96 3.06 15.28 -3.59
CA LYS A 96 4.16 16.23 -3.93
C LYS A 96 4.05 16.75 -5.36
N GLU A 97 3.60 15.95 -6.31
CA GLU A 97 3.41 16.30 -7.71
C GLU A 97 2.08 17.05 -7.98
N GLY A 98 1.21 17.20 -6.98
CA GLY A 98 -0.10 17.85 -7.12
C GLY A 98 -1.10 17.04 -7.95
N LEU A 99 -0.99 15.72 -7.92
CA LEU A 99 -1.85 14.78 -8.63
C LEU A 99 -3.07 14.34 -7.80
N VAL A 100 -3.19 14.81 -6.57
CA VAL A 100 -4.26 14.46 -5.63
C VAL A 100 -5.03 15.71 -5.24
N GLN A 101 -6.35 15.64 -5.14
CA GLN A 101 -7.18 16.71 -4.60
C GLN A 101 -7.57 16.46 -3.15
N LYS A 102 -7.95 17.53 -2.44
CA LYS A 102 -8.43 17.42 -1.06
C LYS A 102 -9.76 16.69 -1.00
N LEU A 103 -9.91 15.89 0.04
CA LEU A 103 -11.15 15.19 0.36
C LEU A 103 -12.21 16.16 0.87
N ASP A 104 -13.47 15.87 0.54
CA ASP A 104 -14.62 16.55 1.11
C ASP A 104 -15.04 15.86 2.43
N LYS A 105 -14.52 16.38 3.54
CA LYS A 105 -14.82 15.84 4.88
C LYS A 105 -16.27 16.02 5.31
N ASP A 106 -17.02 16.90 4.68
CA ASP A 106 -18.45 17.06 4.94
C ASP A 106 -19.25 15.89 4.34
N THR A 107 -18.79 15.34 3.22
CA THR A 107 -19.35 14.13 2.59
C THR A 107 -18.87 12.85 3.28
N ILE A 108 -17.60 12.81 3.75
CA ILE A 108 -17.04 11.63 4.42
C ILE A 108 -17.44 11.62 5.91
N THR A 109 -18.71 11.35 6.17
CA THR A 109 -19.29 11.36 7.52
C THR A 109 -18.81 10.22 8.41
N ASN A 110 -18.29 9.14 7.83
CA ASN A 110 -17.71 7.99 8.54
C ASN A 110 -16.23 8.18 8.93
N TRP A 111 -15.69 9.39 8.79
CA TRP A 111 -14.29 9.71 9.14
C TRP A 111 -13.92 9.28 10.56
N GLY A 112 -14.84 9.41 11.52
CA GLY A 112 -14.62 9.02 12.91
C GLY A 112 -14.45 7.51 13.15
N ASN A 113 -14.67 6.68 12.12
CA ASN A 113 -14.44 5.24 12.19
C ASN A 113 -12.97 4.85 11.98
N ILE A 114 -12.14 5.75 11.43
CA ILE A 114 -10.72 5.49 11.17
C ILE A 114 -9.98 5.29 12.48
N ASN A 115 -9.16 4.24 12.56
CA ASN A 115 -8.29 4.01 13.71
C ASN A 115 -7.20 5.11 13.76
N PRO A 116 -7.08 5.86 14.88
CA PRO A 116 -6.10 6.94 15.01
C PRO A 116 -4.64 6.52 14.79
N LEU A 117 -4.31 5.23 14.95
CA LEU A 117 -2.98 4.69 14.66
C LEU A 117 -2.54 4.99 13.21
N PHE A 118 -3.47 4.99 12.27
CA PHE A 118 -3.22 5.14 10.83
C PHE A 118 -3.51 6.54 10.29
N GLN A 119 -3.82 7.52 11.17
CA GLN A 119 -4.00 8.92 10.80
C GLN A 119 -2.71 9.73 10.97
N GLY A 120 -2.63 10.90 10.30
CA GLY A 120 -1.51 11.84 10.42
C GLY A 120 -0.18 11.24 9.96
N GLN A 121 -0.18 10.49 8.87
CA GLN A 121 1.00 9.84 8.33
C GLN A 121 1.89 10.82 7.55
N PHE A 122 3.15 10.46 7.31
CA PHE A 122 4.15 11.32 6.67
C PHE A 122 3.72 11.86 5.29
N TYR A 123 2.96 11.09 4.54
CA TYR A 123 2.48 11.47 3.21
C TYR A 123 1.25 12.40 3.23
N ASP A 124 0.53 12.46 4.35
CA ASP A 124 -0.66 13.31 4.57
C ASP A 124 -0.83 13.68 6.05
N PRO A 125 0.08 14.53 6.61
CA PRO A 125 0.11 14.80 8.06
C PRO A 125 -1.14 15.46 8.62
N ASP A 126 -1.89 16.14 7.77
CA ASP A 126 -3.13 16.85 8.14
C ASP A 126 -4.39 16.04 7.77
N ASP A 127 -4.23 14.81 7.26
CA ASP A 127 -5.30 13.94 6.78
C ASP A 127 -6.22 14.63 5.76
N GLU A 128 -5.66 15.46 4.87
CA GLU A 128 -6.44 16.26 3.93
C GLU A 128 -6.73 15.54 2.60
N TYR A 129 -5.93 14.55 2.23
CA TYR A 129 -5.89 13.98 0.89
C TYR A 129 -6.27 12.51 0.83
N THR A 130 -6.13 11.79 1.95
CA THR A 130 -6.20 10.32 1.94
C THR A 130 -7.08 9.75 3.05
N VAL A 131 -7.57 8.53 2.80
CA VAL A 131 -8.20 7.67 3.80
C VAL A 131 -7.45 6.35 3.82
N PRO A 132 -6.96 5.88 4.99
CA PRO A 132 -6.33 4.57 5.08
C PRO A 132 -7.35 3.46 4.77
N TYR A 133 -6.96 2.56 3.85
CA TYR A 133 -7.78 1.44 3.39
C TYR A 133 -7.46 0.14 4.13
N GLY A 134 -6.19 -0.17 4.24
CA GLY A 134 -5.67 -1.34 4.93
C GLY A 134 -4.21 -1.15 5.27
N ALA A 135 -3.68 -1.89 6.25
CA ALA A 135 -2.28 -1.79 6.62
C ALA A 135 -1.56 -3.13 6.47
N GLY A 136 -0.39 -3.09 5.83
CA GLY A 136 0.56 -4.19 5.78
C GLY A 136 1.51 -4.07 6.98
N ILE A 137 1.43 -5.03 7.90
CA ILE A 137 2.26 -5.05 9.11
C ILE A 137 3.01 -6.38 9.15
N PRO A 138 4.25 -6.44 8.68
CA PRO A 138 5.08 -7.64 8.85
C PRO A 138 5.40 -7.85 10.33
N LEU A 139 5.21 -9.07 10.81
CA LEU A 139 5.37 -9.42 12.22
C LEU A 139 6.21 -10.67 12.42
N ILE A 140 6.77 -10.79 13.63
CA ILE A 140 7.40 -12.02 14.10
C ILE A 140 6.30 -12.99 14.52
N VAL A 141 6.41 -14.23 14.03
CA VAL A 141 5.58 -15.36 14.44
C VAL A 141 6.50 -16.50 14.89
N TYR A 142 6.20 -17.14 16.00
CA TYR A 142 7.04 -18.24 16.47
C TYR A 142 6.22 -19.39 17.10
N ASP A 143 6.82 -20.57 17.10
CA ASP A 143 6.28 -21.76 17.75
C ASP A 143 6.75 -21.81 19.22
N PRO A 144 5.85 -21.57 20.20
CA PRO A 144 6.23 -21.53 21.61
C PRO A 144 6.70 -22.89 22.17
N ASP A 145 6.45 -23.99 21.47
CA ASP A 145 6.92 -25.31 21.87
C ASP A 145 8.38 -25.58 21.43
N GLN A 146 8.92 -24.76 20.52
CA GLN A 146 10.26 -24.88 19.97
C GLN A 146 11.20 -23.73 20.39
N VAL A 147 10.66 -22.67 20.97
CA VAL A 147 11.41 -21.46 21.36
C VAL A 147 11.36 -21.29 22.88
N ASP A 148 12.51 -21.37 23.54
CA ASP A 148 12.62 -21.28 25.00
C ASP A 148 12.61 -19.83 25.55
N ILE A 149 12.73 -18.82 24.66
CA ILE A 149 12.72 -17.39 25.04
C ILE A 149 11.34 -16.77 24.80
N ASP A 150 11.03 -15.73 25.55
CA ASP A 150 9.83 -14.91 25.33
C ASP A 150 10.17 -13.75 24.39
N ILE A 151 9.88 -13.91 23.12
CA ILE A 151 10.15 -12.89 22.09
C ILE A 151 9.17 -11.74 22.27
N LYS A 152 9.67 -10.50 22.43
CA LYS A 152 8.87 -9.28 22.64
C LYS A 152 9.10 -8.20 21.61
N GLY A 153 10.18 -8.32 20.84
CA GLY A 153 10.53 -7.32 19.86
C GLY A 153 11.56 -7.80 18.86
N TYR A 154 11.92 -6.89 17.97
CA TYR A 154 12.87 -7.22 16.90
C TYR A 154 14.26 -7.60 17.44
N LYS A 155 14.73 -6.95 18.53
CA LYS A 155 16.04 -7.23 19.14
C LYS A 155 16.21 -8.68 19.57
N ASP A 156 15.10 -9.37 19.88
CA ASP A 156 15.14 -10.76 20.34
C ASP A 156 15.50 -11.74 19.22
N LEU A 157 15.39 -11.32 17.94
CA LEU A 157 15.84 -12.12 16.80
C LEU A 157 17.35 -12.38 16.79
N TRP A 158 18.15 -11.54 17.52
CA TRP A 158 19.60 -11.70 17.68
C TRP A 158 19.99 -12.61 18.84
N ASP A 159 19.01 -13.24 19.55
CA ASP A 159 19.35 -14.17 20.62
C ASP A 159 20.09 -15.40 20.07
N PRO A 160 21.27 -15.79 20.63
CA PRO A 160 22.03 -16.91 20.12
C PRO A 160 21.31 -18.27 20.21
N SER A 161 20.25 -18.39 21.02
CA SER A 161 19.43 -19.62 21.08
C SER A 161 18.62 -19.86 19.81
N LEU A 162 18.53 -18.86 18.94
CA LEU A 162 17.83 -18.92 17.64
C LEU A 162 18.78 -19.26 16.48
N GLU A 163 20.00 -19.78 16.74
CA GLU A 163 20.94 -20.19 15.69
C GLU A 163 20.25 -21.12 14.68
N ASP A 164 20.36 -20.78 13.36
CA ASP A 164 19.78 -21.53 12.23
C ASP A 164 18.27 -21.83 12.37
N SER A 165 17.50 -20.91 12.97
CA SER A 165 16.10 -21.13 13.34
C SER A 165 15.14 -20.06 12.85
N VAL A 166 15.62 -18.97 12.22
CA VAL A 166 14.80 -17.82 11.81
C VAL A 166 14.59 -17.79 10.30
N ALA A 167 13.34 -17.77 9.87
CA ALA A 167 12.96 -17.49 8.49
C ALA A 167 12.57 -16.02 8.33
N ILE A 168 13.04 -15.34 7.29
CA ILE A 168 12.67 -13.94 7.03
C ILE A 168 12.24 -13.70 5.58
N ILE A 169 11.40 -12.68 5.40
CA ILE A 169 11.07 -12.15 4.06
C ILE A 169 12.28 -11.46 3.44
N GLY A 170 12.32 -11.38 2.11
CA GLY A 170 13.41 -10.76 1.35
C GLY A 170 13.28 -9.24 1.14
N ALA A 171 12.31 -8.59 1.77
CA ALA A 171 12.07 -7.16 1.68
C ALA A 171 13.17 -6.36 2.40
N TYR A 172 14.24 -6.02 1.68
CA TYR A 172 15.46 -5.45 2.26
C TYR A 172 15.22 -4.18 3.09
N ARG A 173 14.36 -3.23 2.63
CA ARG A 173 14.05 -2.00 3.37
C ARG A 173 13.35 -2.32 4.69
N VAL A 174 12.46 -3.33 4.71
CA VAL A 174 11.77 -3.78 5.92
C VAL A 174 12.76 -4.41 6.89
N ILE A 175 13.62 -5.33 6.42
CA ILE A 175 14.60 -6.02 7.27
C ILE A 175 15.66 -5.04 7.82
N CYS A 176 16.16 -4.12 7.00
CA CYS A 176 17.04 -3.05 7.47
C CYS A 176 16.30 -2.14 8.48
N GLY A 177 15.03 -1.80 8.21
CA GLY A 177 14.21 -0.96 9.08
C GLY A 177 13.98 -1.56 10.46
N ILE A 178 13.58 -2.84 10.55
CA ILE A 178 13.41 -3.49 11.85
C ILE A 178 14.76 -3.65 12.60
N THR A 179 15.87 -3.77 11.87
CA THR A 179 17.21 -3.77 12.47
C THR A 179 17.50 -2.40 13.09
N GLN A 180 17.19 -1.31 12.38
CA GLN A 180 17.32 0.06 12.88
C GLN A 180 16.45 0.30 14.12
N LEU A 181 15.15 -0.10 14.07
CA LEU A 181 14.26 -0.02 15.23
C LEU A 181 14.84 -0.79 16.44
N SER A 182 15.45 -1.97 16.23
CA SER A 182 16.11 -2.74 17.29
C SER A 182 17.30 -2.01 17.91
N MET A 183 17.91 -1.06 17.17
CA MET A 183 19.01 -0.20 17.62
C MET A 183 18.52 1.11 18.23
N GLY A 184 17.22 1.41 18.16
CA GLY A 184 16.62 2.68 18.58
C GLY A 184 16.80 3.83 17.58
N GLU A 185 17.07 3.48 16.33
CA GLU A 185 17.16 4.41 15.18
C GLU A 185 15.86 4.37 14.35
N SER A 186 15.63 5.37 13.50
CA SER A 186 14.50 5.36 12.57
C SER A 186 14.67 4.30 11.49
N MET A 187 13.59 3.64 11.09
CA MET A 187 13.63 2.73 9.95
C MET A 187 13.77 3.46 8.59
N ASN A 188 13.74 4.78 8.61
CA ASN A 188 13.86 5.68 7.46
C ASN A 188 15.16 6.50 7.49
N GLU A 189 16.22 5.94 8.07
CA GLU A 189 17.52 6.62 8.14
C GLU A 189 18.06 6.98 6.75
N ASP A 190 18.54 8.21 6.64
CA ASP A 190 19.16 8.77 5.42
C ASP A 190 20.67 9.03 5.63
N ASP A 191 21.15 8.87 6.85
CA ASP A 191 22.58 8.97 7.19
C ASP A 191 23.30 7.65 6.86
N VAL A 192 24.18 7.70 5.87
CA VAL A 192 24.90 6.51 5.39
C VAL A 192 25.80 5.87 6.45
N ASP A 193 26.28 6.64 7.45
CA ASP A 193 27.06 6.09 8.54
C ASP A 193 26.17 5.30 9.52
N VAL A 194 24.92 5.70 9.72
CA VAL A 194 23.92 4.93 10.49
C VAL A 194 23.55 3.66 9.73
N ILE A 195 23.28 3.78 8.42
CA ILE A 195 22.96 2.64 7.57
C ILE A 195 24.11 1.62 7.54
N ALA A 196 25.36 2.08 7.48
CA ALA A 196 26.52 1.20 7.55
C ALA A 196 26.58 0.42 8.89
N ARG A 197 26.29 1.08 10.04
CA ARG A 197 26.17 0.39 11.35
C ARG A 197 25.02 -0.61 11.38
N THR A 198 23.91 -0.30 10.69
CA THR A 198 22.80 -1.26 10.49
C THR A 198 23.31 -2.51 9.78
N GLY A 199 24.17 -2.35 8.77
CA GLY A 199 24.82 -3.47 8.08
C GLY A 199 25.68 -4.34 9.00
N GLU A 200 26.48 -3.72 9.88
CA GLU A 200 27.25 -4.45 10.91
C GLU A 200 26.31 -5.25 11.84
N LYS A 201 25.20 -4.64 12.26
CA LYS A 201 24.21 -5.30 13.10
C LYS A 201 23.49 -6.45 12.39
N LEU A 202 23.19 -6.31 11.11
CA LEU A 202 22.63 -7.40 10.29
C LEU A 202 23.58 -8.58 10.17
N GLN A 203 24.89 -8.35 10.06
CA GLN A 203 25.86 -9.45 10.04
C GLN A 203 25.84 -10.29 11.33
N GLU A 204 25.52 -9.68 12.48
CA GLU A 204 25.33 -10.41 13.74
C GLU A 204 24.07 -11.30 13.73
N LEU A 205 23.06 -10.98 12.90
CA LEU A 205 21.85 -11.79 12.75
C LEU A 205 22.06 -13.01 11.85
N ALA A 206 23.01 -12.95 10.92
CA ALA A 206 23.20 -13.97 9.90
C ALA A 206 23.28 -15.42 10.44
N PRO A 207 23.96 -15.72 11.58
CA PRO A 207 23.98 -17.07 12.14
C PRO A 207 22.61 -17.62 12.55
N ASN A 208 21.65 -16.75 12.84
CA ASN A 208 20.30 -17.16 13.26
C ASN A 208 19.39 -17.44 12.05
N ILE A 209 19.77 -16.96 10.85
CA ILE A 209 18.93 -17.08 9.65
C ILE A 209 19.02 -18.48 9.07
N ARG A 210 17.88 -19.15 9.01
CA ARG A 210 17.68 -20.42 8.35
C ARG A 210 17.41 -20.25 6.85
N LEU A 211 16.58 -19.26 6.48
CA LEU A 211 16.25 -18.96 5.09
C LEU A 211 15.73 -17.53 4.90
N ILE A 212 15.92 -17.03 3.69
CA ILE A 212 15.35 -15.77 3.21
C ILE A 212 14.46 -16.09 2.01
N GLN A 213 13.17 -15.81 2.10
CA GLN A 213 12.21 -16.14 1.05
C GLN A 213 11.00 -15.19 1.11
N ASP A 214 10.50 -14.74 -0.04
CA ASP A 214 9.33 -13.87 -0.09
C ASP A 214 8.01 -14.65 -0.19
N ASP A 215 7.99 -15.69 -1.03
CA ASP A 215 6.79 -16.47 -1.27
C ASP A 215 6.64 -17.62 -0.26
N ASN A 216 5.50 -17.64 0.43
CA ASN A 216 5.14 -18.73 1.33
C ASN A 216 6.15 -18.99 2.47
N THR A 217 6.79 -17.96 3.00
CA THR A 217 7.77 -18.03 4.09
C THR A 217 7.19 -18.70 5.35
N GLN A 218 5.88 -18.56 5.59
CA GLN A 218 5.16 -19.23 6.68
C GLN A 218 5.28 -20.77 6.63
N ASN A 219 5.55 -21.35 5.47
CA ASN A 219 5.70 -22.80 5.36
C ASN A 219 6.93 -23.31 6.12
N ALA A 220 7.99 -22.52 6.24
CA ALA A 220 9.17 -22.89 7.03
C ALA A 220 8.78 -23.11 8.50
N LEU A 221 7.93 -22.24 9.04
CA LEU A 221 7.41 -22.37 10.40
C LEU A 221 6.45 -23.54 10.53
N LEU A 222 5.48 -23.68 9.61
CA LEU A 222 4.47 -24.75 9.64
C LEU A 222 5.07 -26.17 9.45
N ASN A 223 6.15 -26.28 8.71
CA ASN A 223 6.85 -27.54 8.47
C ASN A 223 7.95 -27.85 9.51
N GLY A 224 8.20 -26.93 10.46
CA GLY A 224 9.26 -27.07 11.47
C GLY A 224 10.67 -26.93 10.90
N GLU A 225 10.85 -26.29 9.75
CA GLU A 225 12.15 -25.93 9.19
C GLU A 225 12.77 -24.71 9.91
N ALA A 226 11.92 -23.80 10.38
CA ALA A 226 12.26 -22.69 11.25
C ALA A 226 11.33 -22.69 12.47
N SER A 227 11.78 -22.21 13.63
CA SER A 227 10.96 -22.06 14.82
C SER A 227 10.46 -20.64 15.01
N VAL A 228 11.07 -19.66 14.34
CA VAL A 228 10.70 -18.25 14.30
C VAL A 228 10.62 -17.80 12.85
N ALA A 229 9.64 -16.97 12.51
CA ALA A 229 9.56 -16.37 11.21
C ALA A 229 9.16 -14.88 11.30
N PHE A 230 9.74 -14.05 10.44
CA PHE A 230 9.29 -12.68 10.20
C PHE A 230 8.53 -12.66 8.87
N LEU A 231 7.24 -12.39 8.90
CA LEU A 231 6.28 -12.69 7.85
C LEU A 231 5.49 -11.46 7.42
N TYR A 232 5.13 -11.39 6.14
CA TYR A 232 4.09 -10.45 5.67
C TYR A 232 2.73 -10.74 6.30
N THR A 233 1.86 -9.75 6.39
CA THR A 233 0.53 -9.85 7.01
C THR A 233 -0.28 -11.05 6.52
N SER A 234 -0.37 -11.28 5.21
CA SER A 234 -1.10 -12.41 4.64
C SER A 234 -0.52 -13.76 5.04
N GLN A 235 0.81 -13.84 5.20
CA GLN A 235 1.52 -15.04 5.65
C GLN A 235 1.31 -15.29 7.15
N VAL A 236 1.26 -14.22 7.97
CA VAL A 236 0.89 -14.30 9.40
C VAL A 236 -0.52 -14.89 9.53
N THR A 237 -1.48 -14.31 8.81
CA THR A 237 -2.86 -14.79 8.80
C THR A 237 -2.97 -16.25 8.39
N GLN A 238 -2.25 -16.65 7.34
CA GLN A 238 -2.24 -18.04 6.89
C GLN A 238 -1.58 -18.98 7.92
N ALA A 239 -0.46 -18.57 8.52
CA ALA A 239 0.21 -19.37 9.55
C ALA A 239 -0.70 -19.65 10.75
N LEU A 240 -1.40 -18.63 11.26
CA LEU A 240 -2.32 -18.74 12.38
C LEU A 240 -3.56 -19.59 12.04
N LYS A 241 -4.04 -19.52 10.80
CA LYS A 241 -5.15 -20.33 10.33
C LYS A 241 -4.79 -21.82 10.28
N ASP A 242 -3.56 -22.15 9.90
CA ASP A 242 -3.09 -23.52 9.79
C ASP A 242 -2.57 -24.07 11.14
N ASN A 243 -2.03 -23.20 12.00
CA ASN A 243 -1.59 -23.54 13.35
C ASN A 243 -1.92 -22.39 14.33
N PRO A 244 -3.07 -22.47 15.04
CA PRO A 244 -3.50 -21.42 15.98
C PRO A 244 -2.69 -21.37 17.28
N ASP A 245 -1.81 -22.36 17.54
CA ASP A 245 -0.95 -22.37 18.74
C ASP A 245 0.29 -21.49 18.57
N LEU A 246 0.58 -21.00 17.34
CA LEU A 246 1.66 -20.05 17.08
C LEU A 246 1.42 -18.71 17.80
N LYS A 247 2.51 -18.06 18.19
CA LYS A 247 2.46 -16.74 18.79
C LYS A 247 2.88 -15.65 17.81
N VAL A 248 2.09 -14.59 17.78
CA VAL A 248 2.41 -13.34 17.06
C VAL A 248 3.00 -12.35 18.05
N VAL A 249 4.05 -11.65 17.63
CA VAL A 249 4.71 -10.61 18.42
C VAL A 249 4.43 -9.25 17.81
N TYR A 250 3.86 -8.35 18.60
CA TYR A 250 3.78 -6.92 18.31
C TYR A 250 4.98 -6.26 18.98
N PRO A 251 6.01 -5.81 18.23
CA PRO A 251 7.30 -5.43 18.80
C PRO A 251 7.23 -4.23 19.71
N GLU A 252 7.94 -4.30 20.86
CA GLU A 252 8.03 -3.21 21.82
C GLU A 252 8.73 -1.96 21.24
N GLU A 253 9.60 -2.16 20.24
CA GLU A 253 10.31 -1.08 19.52
C GLU A 253 9.37 -0.25 18.64
N GLY A 254 8.21 -0.75 18.33
CA GLY A 254 7.21 -0.15 17.44
C GLY A 254 7.02 -0.94 16.15
N LEU A 255 5.85 -0.78 15.55
CA LEU A 255 5.51 -1.49 14.31
C LEU A 255 6.26 -0.86 13.13
N GLY A 256 6.87 -1.71 12.28
CA GLY A 256 7.20 -1.34 10.92
C GLY A 256 6.02 -1.70 10.02
N PHE A 257 5.41 -0.72 9.34
CA PHE A 257 4.19 -0.96 8.57
C PHE A 257 4.18 -0.17 7.24
N GLY A 258 3.28 -0.55 6.35
CA GLY A 258 2.89 0.22 5.18
C GLY A 258 1.37 0.38 5.15
N ILE A 259 0.90 1.46 4.56
CA ILE A 259 -0.54 1.77 4.48
C ILE A 259 -0.95 1.85 3.02
N LEU A 260 -1.99 1.11 2.68
CA LEU A 260 -2.75 1.35 1.47
C LEU A 260 -3.70 2.51 1.73
N GLY A 261 -3.51 3.60 1.02
CA GLY A 261 -4.35 4.79 1.11
C GLY A 261 -5.30 4.90 -0.08
N THR A 262 -6.49 5.40 0.19
CA THR A 262 -7.49 5.75 -0.82
C THR A 262 -7.44 7.25 -1.06
N PHE A 263 -7.36 7.70 -2.32
CA PHE A 263 -7.34 9.12 -2.66
C PHE A 263 -8.10 9.43 -3.96
N ILE A 264 -8.34 10.71 -4.18
CA ILE A 264 -9.04 11.23 -5.37
C ILE A 264 -8.03 11.97 -6.25
N PRO A 265 -7.83 11.57 -7.52
CA PRO A 265 -6.97 12.29 -8.45
C PRO A 265 -7.37 13.74 -8.64
N SER A 266 -6.41 14.64 -8.92
CA SER A 266 -6.64 16.09 -8.98
C SER A 266 -7.65 16.52 -10.04
N GLU A 267 -7.74 15.82 -11.17
CA GLU A 267 -8.69 16.08 -12.26
C GLU A 267 -9.76 14.97 -12.37
N ALA A 268 -10.08 14.29 -11.25
CA ALA A 268 -11.10 13.25 -11.23
C ALA A 268 -12.44 13.76 -11.78
N PRO A 269 -13.05 13.10 -12.77
CA PRO A 269 -14.29 13.55 -13.39
C PRO A 269 -15.51 13.60 -12.47
N ASN A 270 -15.58 12.67 -11.51
CA ASN A 270 -16.72 12.47 -10.59
C ASN A 270 -16.29 12.55 -9.12
N ALA A 271 -15.61 13.65 -8.72
CA ALA A 271 -15.10 13.82 -7.36
C ALA A 271 -16.17 13.72 -6.26
N GLU A 272 -17.42 14.11 -6.55
CA GLU A 272 -18.55 13.98 -5.62
C GLU A 272 -18.83 12.48 -5.34
N ALA A 273 -19.02 11.68 -6.38
CA ALA A 273 -19.23 10.23 -6.25
C ALA A 273 -18.01 9.52 -5.65
N ALA A 274 -16.80 10.04 -5.91
CA ALA A 274 -15.57 9.52 -5.31
C ALA A 274 -15.54 9.68 -3.78
N ASN A 275 -15.92 10.86 -3.26
CA ASN A 275 -16.05 11.08 -1.81
C ASN A 275 -17.16 10.21 -1.20
N GLU A 276 -18.30 10.04 -1.90
CA GLU A 276 -19.37 9.12 -1.47
C GLU A 276 -18.88 7.67 -1.41
N PHE A 277 -18.10 7.22 -2.41
CA PHE A 277 -17.55 5.87 -2.42
C PHE A 277 -16.52 5.66 -1.31
N ILE A 278 -15.63 6.63 -1.04
CA ILE A 278 -14.70 6.59 0.09
C ILE A 278 -15.46 6.52 1.42
N ASN A 279 -16.51 7.33 1.57
CA ASN A 279 -17.37 7.27 2.76
C ASN A 279 -18.08 5.91 2.90
N TYR A 280 -18.50 5.30 1.79
CA TYR A 280 -19.10 3.97 1.76
C TYR A 280 -18.12 2.89 2.20
N LEU A 281 -16.86 2.94 1.73
CA LEU A 281 -15.80 2.00 2.15
C LEU A 281 -15.52 2.08 3.67
N LEU A 282 -15.77 3.23 4.30
CA LEU A 282 -15.62 3.43 5.75
C LEU A 282 -16.82 2.94 6.58
N GLN A 283 -17.89 2.42 5.97
CA GLN A 283 -18.94 1.72 6.73
C GLN A 283 -18.36 0.43 7.31
N PRO A 284 -18.57 0.11 8.61
CA PRO A 284 -17.91 -1.03 9.26
C PRO A 284 -18.12 -2.36 8.55
N GLU A 285 -19.34 -2.63 8.09
CA GLU A 285 -19.69 -3.86 7.38
C GLU A 285 -19.04 -3.94 6.00
N VAL A 286 -18.87 -2.81 5.33
CA VAL A 286 -18.19 -2.71 4.03
C VAL A 286 -16.69 -2.89 4.20
N THR A 287 -16.08 -2.18 5.16
CA THR A 287 -14.67 -2.36 5.51
C THR A 287 -14.39 -3.84 5.82
N ALA A 288 -15.22 -4.48 6.65
CA ALA A 288 -15.01 -5.88 7.04
C ALA A 288 -15.03 -6.84 5.82
N LYS A 289 -15.94 -6.63 4.86
CA LYS A 289 -15.96 -7.42 3.61
C LYS A 289 -14.65 -7.25 2.83
N CYS A 290 -14.16 -6.01 2.69
CA CYS A 290 -12.92 -5.72 1.98
C CYS A 290 -11.72 -6.34 2.70
N ILE A 291 -11.55 -6.05 3.98
CA ILE A 291 -10.38 -6.46 4.78
C ILE A 291 -10.29 -7.98 4.91
N ASN A 292 -11.39 -8.67 5.20
CA ASN A 292 -11.41 -10.13 5.26
C ASN A 292 -11.09 -10.79 3.90
N SER A 293 -11.40 -10.09 2.79
CA SER A 293 -11.08 -10.59 1.44
C SER A 293 -9.61 -10.43 1.08
N VAL A 294 -9.00 -9.29 1.42
CA VAL A 294 -7.61 -8.98 1.04
C VAL A 294 -6.58 -9.45 2.08
N GLY A 295 -6.99 -9.60 3.34
CA GLY A 295 -6.11 -10.10 4.41
C GLY A 295 -5.10 -9.07 4.93
N TYR A 296 -5.40 -7.77 4.81
CA TYR A 296 -4.63 -6.68 5.43
C TYR A 296 -5.14 -6.41 6.85
N TYR A 297 -4.33 -5.73 7.67
CA TYR A 297 -4.81 -5.24 8.95
C TYR A 297 -5.86 -4.15 8.78
N ASN A 298 -6.89 -4.22 9.64
CA ASN A 298 -8.01 -3.30 9.64
C ASN A 298 -7.58 -1.89 10.08
N THR A 299 -7.92 -0.89 9.26
CA THR A 299 -7.69 0.53 9.55
C THR A 299 -8.93 1.27 10.05
N ASN A 300 -10.07 0.57 10.16
CA ASN A 300 -11.35 1.11 10.58
C ASN A 300 -11.74 0.56 11.96
N LYS A 301 -11.54 1.35 13.01
CA LYS A 301 -11.78 0.94 14.40
C LYS A 301 -13.20 0.43 14.65
N ALA A 302 -14.18 0.99 13.95
CA ALA A 302 -15.58 0.58 14.09
C ALA A 302 -15.87 -0.82 13.47
N ALA A 303 -14.97 -1.35 12.65
CA ALA A 303 -15.09 -2.66 12.04
C ALA A 303 -14.35 -3.78 12.82
N ASP A 304 -13.64 -3.48 13.90
CA ASP A 304 -12.82 -4.46 14.63
C ASP A 304 -13.57 -5.74 15.03
N ASP A 305 -14.84 -5.61 15.46
CA ASP A 305 -15.67 -6.76 15.84
C ASP A 305 -16.24 -7.55 14.64
N LEU A 306 -16.03 -7.07 13.41
CA LEU A 306 -16.58 -7.64 12.16
C LEU A 306 -15.51 -8.27 11.26
N VAL A 307 -14.25 -7.96 11.49
CA VAL A 307 -13.11 -8.55 10.78
C VAL A 307 -12.58 -9.77 11.53
N ASP A 308 -11.80 -10.61 10.82
CA ASP A 308 -11.09 -11.71 11.48
C ASP A 308 -10.16 -11.14 12.57
N GLU A 309 -10.17 -11.73 13.76
CA GLU A 309 -9.42 -11.23 14.93
C GLU A 309 -7.93 -11.03 14.66
N ASN A 310 -7.35 -11.86 13.78
CA ASN A 310 -5.94 -11.78 13.36
C ASN A 310 -5.64 -10.57 12.48
N LEU A 311 -6.64 -9.84 12.03
CA LEU A 311 -6.52 -8.62 11.21
C LEU A 311 -6.81 -7.35 12.01
N VAL A 312 -6.98 -7.48 13.34
CA VAL A 312 -7.16 -6.35 14.25
C VAL A 312 -5.85 -6.05 14.96
N VAL A 313 -5.40 -4.81 14.88
CA VAL A 313 -4.22 -4.36 15.65
C VAL A 313 -4.64 -4.12 17.10
N PRO A 314 -3.95 -4.72 18.09
CA PRO A 314 -4.24 -4.46 19.51
C PRO A 314 -4.10 -2.97 19.89
N ASP A 315 -4.91 -2.51 20.83
CA ASP A 315 -4.94 -1.09 21.24
C ASP A 315 -3.68 -0.61 21.98
N ASP A 316 -2.91 -1.54 22.55
CA ASP A 316 -1.71 -1.28 23.35
C ASP A 316 -0.39 -1.41 22.59
N VAL A 317 -0.44 -1.54 21.25
CA VAL A 317 0.77 -1.62 20.44
C VAL A 317 1.55 -0.30 20.46
N THR A 318 2.87 -0.40 20.44
CA THR A 318 3.73 0.77 20.24
C THR A 318 3.60 1.23 18.78
N LYS A 319 3.20 2.49 18.58
CA LYS A 319 3.20 3.09 17.25
C LYS A 319 4.64 3.13 16.74
N GLY A 320 4.86 2.61 15.54
CA GLY A 320 6.14 2.62 14.84
C GLY A 320 6.14 3.58 13.67
N GLU A 321 6.80 3.18 12.61
CA GLU A 321 7.02 4.00 11.42
C GLU A 321 6.61 3.21 10.17
N SER A 322 6.07 3.91 9.18
CA SER A 322 5.95 3.39 7.82
C SER A 322 7.24 3.64 7.04
N ILE A 323 7.48 2.85 5.99
CA ILE A 323 8.63 3.03 5.12
C ILE A 323 8.45 4.27 4.26
N GLU A 324 9.41 5.18 4.32
CA GLU A 324 9.47 6.40 3.52
C GLU A 324 10.51 6.30 2.41
N ASN A 325 10.41 7.20 1.42
CA ASN A 325 11.44 7.37 0.42
C ASN A 325 12.69 8.00 1.06
N VAL A 326 13.86 7.47 0.71
CA VAL A 326 15.16 7.97 1.16
C VAL A 326 15.96 8.53 -0.01
N SER A 327 17.07 9.20 0.27
CA SER A 327 17.98 9.67 -0.78
C SER A 327 18.57 8.54 -1.61
N GLN A 328 18.99 8.85 -2.83
CA GLN A 328 19.65 7.86 -3.69
C GLN A 328 20.95 7.29 -3.05
N GLU A 329 21.64 8.08 -2.25
CA GLU A 329 22.87 7.67 -1.55
C GLU A 329 22.53 6.65 -0.46
N ALA A 330 21.53 6.92 0.36
CA ALA A 330 21.00 6.00 1.36
C ALA A 330 20.51 4.68 0.74
N GLU A 331 19.74 4.78 -0.34
CA GLU A 331 19.22 3.63 -1.07
C GLU A 331 20.33 2.70 -1.58
N GLN A 332 21.43 3.28 -2.09
CA GLN A 332 22.59 2.50 -2.54
C GLN A 332 23.28 1.79 -1.37
N GLU A 333 23.38 2.45 -0.20
CA GLU A 333 23.99 1.83 0.98
C GLU A 333 23.08 0.72 1.55
N TYR A 334 21.75 0.92 1.60
CA TYR A 334 20.81 -0.15 1.98
C TYR A 334 20.95 -1.39 1.08
N ASN A 335 21.01 -1.21 -0.23
CA ASN A 335 21.21 -2.31 -1.18
C ASN A 335 22.54 -3.03 -0.99
N LYS A 336 23.60 -2.29 -0.65
CA LYS A 336 24.92 -2.85 -0.39
C LYS A 336 24.91 -3.72 0.86
N ILE A 337 24.46 -3.18 2.02
CA ILE A 337 24.44 -3.93 3.28
C ILE A 337 23.54 -5.16 3.20
N TRP A 338 22.42 -5.07 2.46
CA TRP A 338 21.55 -6.21 2.22
C TRP A 338 22.23 -7.31 1.39
N THR A 339 23.00 -6.93 0.36
CA THR A 339 23.75 -7.88 -0.46
C THR A 339 24.82 -8.60 0.36
N GLU A 340 25.53 -7.85 1.20
CA GLU A 340 26.55 -8.38 2.12
C GLU A 340 25.93 -9.33 3.17
N PHE A 341 24.77 -8.96 3.72
CA PHE A 341 24.04 -9.79 4.68
C PHE A 341 23.59 -11.11 4.06
N LYS A 342 22.97 -11.10 2.88
CA LYS A 342 22.59 -12.35 2.20
C LYS A 342 23.77 -13.27 1.95
N ALA A 343 24.91 -12.71 1.57
CA ALA A 343 26.13 -13.50 1.39
C ALA A 343 26.69 -14.09 2.69
N ALA A 344 26.34 -13.54 3.85
CA ALA A 344 26.72 -14.07 5.15
C ALA A 344 25.76 -15.16 5.65
N CYS A 345 24.53 -15.23 5.10
CA CYS A 345 23.53 -16.27 5.42
C CYS A 345 23.74 -17.54 4.59
N ASP A 346 24.50 -17.50 3.47
CA ASP A 346 24.85 -18.64 2.59
C ASP A 346 25.97 -19.50 3.22
#